data_114dd2c39f7a67f27587d22f8cdf5927
#
_entry.id   114dd2c39f7a67f27587d22f8cdf5927
#
_cell.length_a   1.000
_cell.length_b   1.000
_cell.length_c   1.000
_cell.angle_alpha   90.00
_cell.angle_beta   90.00
_cell.angle_gamma   90.00
#
_symmetry.space_group_name_H-M   'P 1'
#
loop_
_entity.id
_entity.type
_entity.pdbx_description
1 polymer ?
#
loop_
_entity_poly.entity_id
_entity_poly.type
_entity_poly.pdbx_seq_one_letter_code
_entity_poly.pdbx_strand_id
1 'polypeptide(L)'
;PAPTCVPRREQDVDAAVSCHEQRLKVASDHMLNDDMAAAYESLTHVYLGVAEKEEKAGDVTAALTGFSKCLSAAERAGNAVVAAKAHFRMGMLHFGAGRMPDATFHLRRFVEDGAAALGDRVAEGVAHTTLAQCLRSSGDAAGSIALLEAYLDSAGRSSTEQHGPAMACCSLGTIYHEQGDAQRAVTMFERFFEIARALGDRRVLDTARFNLGVARGTLRMPAYAAAVAGDLPKLLEWKASRAGL
;
A
#
# COMPACT_ATOMS: atom_id res chain seq x y z
N PRO A 1 12.38 -2.07 43.34
CA PRO A 1 11.31 -2.64 42.52
C PRO A 1 10.58 -1.49 41.85
N ALA A 2 10.72 -1.40 40.51
CA ALA A 2 10.05 -0.38 39.73
C ALA A 2 8.53 -0.60 39.77
N PRO A 3 7.71 0.45 39.83
CA PRO A 3 6.27 0.30 39.83
C PRO A 3 5.81 -0.25 38.47
N THR A 4 5.05 -1.33 38.48
CA THR A 4 4.40 -1.90 37.31
C THR A 4 3.20 -1.03 36.96
N CYS A 5 3.36 -0.09 36.00
CA CYS A 5 2.27 0.72 35.47
C CYS A 5 1.47 -0.09 34.43
N VAL A 6 0.28 -0.55 34.81
CA VAL A 6 -0.70 -1.13 33.87
C VAL A 6 -1.92 -0.22 33.81
N PRO A 7 -2.21 0.44 32.69
CA PRO A 7 -3.30 1.40 32.58
C PRO A 7 -4.67 0.71 32.54
N ARG A 8 -5.64 1.23 33.32
CA ARG A 8 -7.02 0.67 33.39
C ARG A 8 -8.12 1.50 32.72
N ARG A 9 -7.90 2.76 32.33
CA ARG A 9 -8.88 3.63 31.61
C ARG A 9 -8.17 4.80 30.88
N GLU A 10 -8.92 5.58 30.13
CA GLU A 10 -8.42 6.67 29.25
C GLU A 10 -7.63 7.76 29.99
N GLN A 11 -7.91 8.01 31.26
CA GLN A 11 -7.14 8.90 32.15
C GLN A 11 -5.76 8.35 32.53
N ASP A 12 -5.52 7.04 32.27
CA ASP A 12 -4.26 6.36 32.60
C ASP A 12 -3.21 6.45 31.51
N VAL A 13 -3.57 6.86 30.28
CA VAL A 13 -2.61 6.89 29.17
C VAL A 13 -1.58 8.00 29.36
N ASP A 14 -2.04 9.22 29.72
CA ASP A 14 -1.14 10.35 29.99
C ASP A 14 -0.27 10.05 31.21
N ALA A 15 -0.83 9.39 32.22
CA ALA A 15 -0.09 8.94 33.39
C ALA A 15 0.93 7.85 33.04
N ALA A 16 0.60 6.93 32.13
CA ALA A 16 1.53 5.90 31.66
C ALA A 16 2.67 6.51 30.84
N VAL A 17 2.36 7.44 29.93
CA VAL A 17 3.36 8.18 29.15
C VAL A 17 4.31 8.93 30.10
N SER A 18 3.76 9.71 31.05
CA SER A 18 4.55 10.46 32.02
C SER A 18 5.45 9.54 32.86
N CYS A 19 4.94 8.40 33.31
CA CYS A 19 5.74 7.41 34.07
C CYS A 19 6.92 6.87 33.26
N HIS A 20 6.69 6.50 31.99
CA HIS A 20 7.75 5.96 31.15
C HIS A 20 8.75 7.05 30.69
N GLU A 21 8.29 8.28 30.49
CA GLU A 21 9.18 9.42 30.22
C GLU A 21 10.06 9.76 31.43
N GLN A 22 9.52 9.70 32.67
CA GLN A 22 10.29 9.85 33.88
C GLN A 22 11.32 8.72 34.05
N ARG A 23 10.92 7.48 33.80
CA ARG A 23 11.84 6.34 33.80
C ARG A 23 12.97 6.52 32.79
N LEU A 24 12.63 6.97 31.58
CA LEU A 24 13.62 7.27 30.53
C LEU A 24 14.60 8.34 30.97
N LYS A 25 14.13 9.41 31.61
CA LYS A 25 14.98 10.50 32.14
C LYS A 25 15.94 9.98 33.17
N VAL A 26 15.49 9.20 34.13
CA VAL A 26 16.34 8.60 35.16
C VAL A 26 17.37 7.63 34.54
N ALA A 27 16.96 6.80 33.60
CA ALA A 27 17.88 5.89 32.90
C ALA A 27 18.94 6.66 32.08
N SER A 28 18.55 7.76 31.45
CA SER A 28 19.44 8.65 30.70
C SER A 28 20.46 9.33 31.61
N ASP A 29 20.01 9.86 32.77
CA ASP A 29 20.86 10.54 33.74
C ASP A 29 21.91 9.59 34.33
N HIS A 30 21.63 8.30 34.39
CA HIS A 30 22.54 7.26 34.91
C HIS A 30 23.24 6.44 33.81
N MET A 31 23.08 6.78 32.53
CA MET A 31 23.62 6.06 31.37
C MET A 31 23.28 4.55 31.34
N LEU A 32 22.08 4.17 31.77
CA LEU A 32 21.62 2.79 31.82
C LEU A 32 20.96 2.41 30.47
N ASN A 33 21.74 1.94 29.52
CA ASN A 33 21.29 1.65 28.15
C ASN A 33 20.16 0.63 28.09
N ASP A 34 20.20 -0.42 28.90
CA ASP A 34 19.15 -1.47 28.91
C ASP A 34 17.81 -0.94 29.45
N ASP A 35 17.86 -0.09 30.50
CA ASP A 35 16.67 0.56 31.03
C ASP A 35 16.08 1.60 30.09
N MET A 36 16.94 2.28 29.31
CA MET A 36 16.51 3.19 28.26
C MET A 36 15.79 2.45 27.13
N ALA A 37 16.36 1.34 26.65
CA ALA A 37 15.73 0.51 25.63
C ALA A 37 14.37 -0.01 26.07
N ALA A 38 14.28 -0.54 27.30
CA ALA A 38 13.02 -1.02 27.87
C ALA A 38 11.98 0.09 28.09
N ALA A 39 12.41 1.31 28.41
CA ALA A 39 11.52 2.46 28.53
C ALA A 39 11.00 2.90 27.15
N TYR A 40 11.85 2.95 26.12
CA TYR A 40 11.42 3.23 24.75
C TYR A 40 10.49 2.16 24.20
N GLU A 41 10.73 0.89 24.46
CA GLU A 41 9.82 -0.19 24.06
C GLU A 41 8.43 -0.03 24.69
N SER A 42 8.37 0.30 25.99
CA SER A 42 7.12 0.56 26.68
C SER A 42 6.39 1.78 26.09
N LEU A 43 7.09 2.88 25.82
CA LEU A 43 6.55 4.09 25.17
C LEU A 43 6.03 3.78 23.76
N THR A 44 6.75 2.95 23.01
CA THR A 44 6.34 2.52 21.67
C THR A 44 4.95 1.87 21.69
N HIS A 45 4.70 0.95 22.61
CA HIS A 45 3.39 0.30 22.75
C HIS A 45 2.28 1.27 23.16
N VAL A 46 2.55 2.17 24.08
CA VAL A 46 1.57 3.17 24.54
C VAL A 46 1.22 4.13 23.40
N TYR A 47 2.22 4.69 22.71
CA TYR A 47 1.98 5.60 21.58
C TYR A 47 1.29 4.92 20.41
N LEU A 48 1.61 3.66 20.14
CA LEU A 48 0.92 2.87 19.11
C LEU A 48 -0.56 2.72 19.43
N GLY A 49 -0.90 2.35 20.67
CA GLY A 49 -2.29 2.19 21.09
C GLY A 49 -3.09 3.50 21.03
N VAL A 50 -2.48 4.62 21.41
CA VAL A 50 -3.10 5.96 21.31
C VAL A 50 -3.33 6.30 19.84
N ALA A 51 -2.30 6.17 18.99
CA ALA A 51 -2.41 6.51 17.58
C ALA A 51 -3.48 5.68 16.85
N GLU A 52 -3.57 4.39 17.13
CA GLU A 52 -4.60 3.51 16.56
C GLU A 52 -6.02 3.89 17.04
N LYS A 53 -6.16 4.38 18.27
CA LYS A 53 -7.43 4.87 18.80
C LYS A 53 -7.87 6.13 18.07
N GLU A 54 -6.98 7.12 17.96
CA GLU A 54 -7.25 8.37 17.26
C GLU A 54 -7.55 8.15 15.77
N GLU A 55 -6.83 7.21 15.13
CA GLU A 55 -7.12 6.81 13.75
C GLU A 55 -8.55 6.24 13.62
N LYS A 56 -8.98 5.37 14.55
CA LYS A 56 -10.35 4.81 14.57
C LYS A 56 -11.40 5.88 14.86
N ALA A 57 -11.05 6.91 15.63
CA ALA A 57 -11.92 8.04 15.89
C ALA A 57 -12.02 9.00 14.69
N GLY A 58 -11.15 8.84 13.69
CA GLY A 58 -11.11 9.68 12.49
C GLY A 58 -10.30 10.98 12.66
N ASP A 59 -9.63 11.17 13.79
CA ASP A 59 -8.73 12.31 13.98
C ASP A 59 -7.35 12.02 13.37
N VAL A 60 -7.24 12.33 12.08
CA VAL A 60 -6.01 12.12 11.30
C VAL A 60 -4.82 12.88 11.89
N THR A 61 -5.04 14.07 12.44
CA THR A 61 -3.96 14.92 12.98
C THR A 61 -3.39 14.34 14.26
N ALA A 62 -4.28 13.97 15.19
CA ALA A 62 -3.88 13.33 16.44
C ALA A 62 -3.24 11.96 16.18
N ALA A 63 -3.80 11.16 15.26
CA ALA A 63 -3.24 9.87 14.86
C ALA A 63 -1.81 10.01 14.31
N LEU A 64 -1.58 10.94 13.38
CA LEU A 64 -0.25 11.18 12.81
C LEU A 64 0.75 11.64 13.88
N THR A 65 0.34 12.48 14.81
CA THR A 65 1.18 12.91 15.93
C THR A 65 1.55 11.71 16.82
N GLY A 66 0.58 10.84 17.12
CA GLY A 66 0.78 9.62 17.88
C GLY A 66 1.72 8.63 17.18
N PHE A 67 1.51 8.37 15.88
CA PHE A 67 2.40 7.51 15.10
C PHE A 67 3.82 8.09 14.96
N SER A 68 4.00 9.41 14.87
CA SER A 68 5.31 10.04 14.84
C SER A 68 6.08 9.83 16.15
N LYS A 69 5.41 9.98 17.30
CA LYS A 69 6.00 9.67 18.61
C LYS A 69 6.32 8.18 18.74
N CYS A 70 5.40 7.31 18.28
CA CYS A 70 5.60 5.86 18.24
C CYS A 70 6.82 5.49 17.41
N LEU A 71 6.97 6.06 16.20
CA LEU A 71 8.10 5.82 15.30
C LEU A 71 9.42 6.21 15.97
N SER A 72 9.50 7.42 16.53
CA SER A 72 10.72 7.87 17.23
C SER A 72 11.11 6.97 18.42
N ALA A 73 10.12 6.51 19.17
CA ALA A 73 10.37 5.58 20.29
C ALA A 73 10.80 4.19 19.77
N ALA A 74 10.16 3.68 18.70
CA ALA A 74 10.48 2.39 18.10
C ALA A 74 11.90 2.36 17.51
N GLU A 75 12.32 3.42 16.82
CA GLU A 75 13.67 3.56 16.28
C GLU A 75 14.73 3.52 17.39
N ARG A 76 14.46 4.23 18.50
CA ARG A 76 15.37 4.25 19.67
C ARG A 76 15.38 2.92 20.43
N ALA A 77 14.27 2.20 20.43
CA ALA A 77 14.18 0.84 21.00
C ALA A 77 14.79 -0.23 20.08
N GLY A 78 15.09 0.09 18.82
CA GLY A 78 15.49 -0.89 17.80
C GLY A 78 14.36 -1.82 17.36
N ASN A 79 13.10 -1.43 17.59
CA ASN A 79 11.92 -2.23 17.24
C ASN A 79 11.49 -1.98 15.79
N ALA A 80 12.14 -2.69 14.86
CA ALA A 80 11.89 -2.54 13.42
C ALA A 80 10.45 -2.89 13.01
N VAL A 81 9.80 -3.83 13.69
CA VAL A 81 8.43 -4.25 13.38
C VAL A 81 7.43 -3.12 13.63
N VAL A 82 7.55 -2.45 14.79
CA VAL A 82 6.63 -1.35 15.12
C VAL A 82 6.97 -0.10 14.32
N ALA A 83 8.25 0.16 14.05
CA ALA A 83 8.66 1.25 13.16
C ALA A 83 8.07 1.06 11.74
N ALA A 84 8.14 -0.15 11.19
CA ALA A 84 7.52 -0.50 9.91
C ALA A 84 6.00 -0.28 9.92
N LYS A 85 5.31 -0.73 10.96
CA LYS A 85 3.87 -0.53 11.14
C LYS A 85 3.51 0.96 11.20
N ALA A 86 4.30 1.76 11.94
CA ALA A 86 4.09 3.21 12.01
C ALA A 86 4.28 3.87 10.64
N HIS A 87 5.34 3.54 9.90
CA HIS A 87 5.55 4.03 8.54
C HIS A 87 4.40 3.68 7.61
N PHE A 88 3.93 2.44 7.61
CA PHE A 88 2.78 2.02 6.80
C PHE A 88 1.53 2.84 7.13
N ARG A 89 1.17 2.95 8.42
CA ARG A 89 -0.02 3.70 8.85
C ARG A 89 0.07 5.18 8.53
N MET A 90 1.22 5.83 8.81
CA MET A 90 1.44 7.23 8.45
C MET A 90 1.33 7.45 6.94
N GLY A 91 1.93 6.57 6.13
CA GLY A 91 1.83 6.61 4.68
C GLY A 91 0.38 6.55 4.18
N MET A 92 -0.41 5.63 4.72
CA MET A 92 -1.84 5.50 4.37
C MET A 92 -2.67 6.71 4.81
N LEU A 93 -2.42 7.27 6.01
CA LEU A 93 -3.11 8.46 6.49
C LEU A 93 -2.76 9.70 5.66
N HIS A 94 -1.49 9.89 5.30
CA HIS A 94 -1.08 10.97 4.41
C HIS A 94 -1.68 10.82 3.01
N PHE A 95 -1.73 9.61 2.47
CA PHE A 95 -2.39 9.33 1.19
C PHE A 95 -3.89 9.68 1.24
N GLY A 96 -4.61 9.22 2.26
CA GLY A 96 -6.03 9.54 2.45
C GLY A 96 -6.30 11.03 2.63
N ALA A 97 -5.34 11.79 3.18
CA ALA A 97 -5.40 13.24 3.33
C ALA A 97 -4.92 14.01 2.07
N GLY A 98 -4.57 13.32 0.97
CA GLY A 98 -4.08 13.94 -0.26
C GLY A 98 -2.65 14.49 -0.18
N ARG A 99 -1.91 14.22 0.89
CA ARG A 99 -0.52 14.67 1.08
C ARG A 99 0.46 13.69 0.42
N MET A 100 0.52 13.72 -0.92
CA MET A 100 1.27 12.74 -1.71
C MET A 100 2.78 12.69 -1.41
N PRO A 101 3.51 13.81 -1.17
CA PRO A 101 4.94 13.77 -0.84
C PRO A 101 5.22 13.01 0.47
N ASP A 102 4.43 13.30 1.53
CA ASP A 102 4.58 12.65 2.83
C ASP A 102 4.20 11.16 2.75
N ALA A 103 3.12 10.85 2.03
CA ALA A 103 2.71 9.46 1.76
C ALA A 103 3.83 8.69 1.05
N THR A 104 4.43 9.28 0.00
CA THR A 104 5.54 8.68 -0.73
C THR A 104 6.73 8.40 0.17
N PHE A 105 7.11 9.35 1.04
CA PHE A 105 8.21 9.19 1.98
C PHE A 105 7.99 7.99 2.90
N HIS A 106 6.85 7.94 3.58
CA HIS A 106 6.57 6.89 4.56
C HIS A 106 6.35 5.52 3.91
N LEU A 107 5.61 5.44 2.79
CA LEU A 107 5.40 4.18 2.08
C LEU A 107 6.69 3.64 1.48
N ARG A 108 7.58 4.51 0.98
CA ARG A 108 8.89 4.08 0.48
C ARG A 108 9.74 3.47 1.59
N ARG A 109 9.82 4.11 2.76
CA ARG A 109 10.51 3.55 3.92
C ARG A 109 9.94 2.20 4.34
N PHE A 110 8.62 2.06 4.33
CA PHE A 110 7.99 0.78 4.61
C PHE A 110 8.37 -0.30 3.59
N VAL A 111 8.32 0.01 2.30
CA VAL A 111 8.62 -0.96 1.23
C VAL A 111 10.09 -1.39 1.23
N GLU A 112 11.03 -0.44 1.45
CA GLU A 112 12.46 -0.69 1.42
C GLU A 112 12.95 -1.46 2.65
N ASP A 113 12.54 -1.03 3.84
CA ASP A 113 13.12 -1.50 5.09
C ASP A 113 12.12 -2.29 5.96
N GLY A 114 10.84 -1.99 5.86
CA GLY A 114 9.83 -2.41 6.83
C GLY A 114 9.00 -3.62 6.43
N ALA A 115 8.75 -3.84 5.15
CA ALA A 115 7.83 -4.89 4.68
C ALA A 115 8.30 -6.29 5.11
N ALA A 116 9.60 -6.56 4.99
CA ALA A 116 10.19 -7.82 5.42
C ALA A 116 10.13 -8.02 6.94
N ALA A 117 10.33 -6.93 7.71
CA ALA A 117 10.28 -6.96 9.18
C ALA A 117 8.86 -7.22 9.70
N LEU A 118 7.85 -6.63 9.06
CA LEU A 118 6.45 -6.82 9.43
C LEU A 118 5.91 -8.20 9.01
N GLY A 119 6.36 -8.73 7.87
CA GLY A 119 5.92 -10.03 7.33
C GLY A 119 4.46 -10.07 6.88
N ASP A 120 3.78 -8.92 6.81
CA ASP A 120 2.39 -8.80 6.38
C ASP A 120 2.31 -8.58 4.87
N ARG A 121 2.02 -9.66 4.14
CA ARG A 121 1.90 -9.67 2.67
C ARG A 121 0.76 -8.79 2.15
N VAL A 122 -0.31 -8.65 2.92
CA VAL A 122 -1.43 -7.77 2.55
C VAL A 122 -1.00 -6.32 2.64
N ALA A 123 -0.39 -5.92 3.76
CA ALA A 123 0.16 -4.57 3.93
C ALA A 123 1.23 -4.25 2.87
N GLU A 124 2.09 -5.22 2.54
CA GLU A 124 3.10 -5.09 1.48
C GLU A 124 2.45 -4.77 0.12
N GLY A 125 1.46 -5.55 -0.30
CA GLY A 125 0.74 -5.33 -1.56
C GLY A 125 0.01 -3.98 -1.60
N VAL A 126 -0.65 -3.60 -0.51
CA VAL A 126 -1.32 -2.30 -0.38
C VAL A 126 -0.31 -1.16 -0.45
N ALA A 127 0.83 -1.27 0.23
CA ALA A 127 1.87 -0.25 0.22
C ALA A 127 2.46 -0.03 -1.17
N HIS A 128 2.79 -1.12 -1.90
CA HIS A 128 3.32 -1.03 -3.27
C HIS A 128 2.34 -0.35 -4.22
N THR A 129 1.07 -0.74 -4.19
CA THR A 129 0.04 -0.16 -5.07
C THR A 129 -0.26 1.31 -4.72
N THR A 130 -0.29 1.66 -3.43
CA THR A 130 -0.50 3.05 -2.99
C THR A 130 0.70 3.93 -3.31
N LEU A 131 1.93 3.43 -3.10
CA LEU A 131 3.16 4.15 -3.47
C LEU A 131 3.24 4.38 -4.98
N ALA A 132 2.90 3.37 -5.78
CA ALA A 132 2.82 3.50 -7.24
C ALA A 132 1.81 4.57 -7.66
N GLN A 133 0.67 4.67 -6.97
CA GLN A 133 -0.32 5.71 -7.22
C GLN A 133 0.20 7.11 -6.83
N CYS A 134 0.94 7.25 -5.73
CA CYS A 134 1.60 8.49 -5.35
C CYS A 134 2.62 8.93 -6.40
N LEU A 135 3.48 8.02 -6.88
CA LEU A 135 4.47 8.28 -7.94
C LEU A 135 3.79 8.72 -9.23
N ARG A 136 2.73 8.03 -9.65
CA ARG A 136 1.94 8.42 -10.83
C ARG A 136 1.34 9.82 -10.67
N SER A 137 0.79 10.14 -9.51
CA SER A 137 0.21 11.46 -9.22
C SER A 137 1.26 12.58 -9.24
N SER A 138 2.51 12.29 -8.96
CA SER A 138 3.64 13.23 -9.07
C SER A 138 4.26 13.28 -10.47
N GLY A 139 3.72 12.53 -11.46
CA GLY A 139 4.22 12.48 -12.84
C GLY A 139 5.31 11.44 -13.08
N ASP A 140 5.73 10.69 -12.07
CA ASP A 140 6.72 9.61 -12.20
C ASP A 140 6.05 8.27 -12.57
N ALA A 141 5.52 8.20 -13.78
CA ALA A 141 4.92 6.98 -14.29
C ALA A 141 5.96 5.86 -14.50
N ALA A 142 7.20 6.19 -14.84
CA ALA A 142 8.26 5.21 -15.03
C ALA A 142 8.65 4.55 -13.71
N GLY A 143 8.83 5.33 -12.64
CA GLY A 143 9.09 4.82 -11.31
C GLY A 143 7.94 3.97 -10.77
N SER A 144 6.68 4.36 -11.05
CA SER A 144 5.50 3.58 -10.70
C SER A 144 5.47 2.21 -11.37
N ILE A 145 5.79 2.14 -12.68
CA ILE A 145 5.87 0.87 -13.43
C ILE A 145 6.97 -0.02 -12.84
N ALA A 146 8.19 0.51 -12.72
CA ALA A 146 9.33 -0.26 -12.22
C ALA A 146 9.06 -0.84 -10.82
N LEU A 147 8.43 -0.06 -9.93
CA LEU A 147 8.07 -0.50 -8.59
C LEU A 147 7.08 -1.68 -8.61
N LEU A 148 6.03 -1.58 -9.43
CA LEU A 148 5.00 -2.62 -9.51
C LEU A 148 5.50 -3.89 -10.20
N GLU A 149 6.35 -3.76 -11.23
CA GLU A 149 6.98 -4.91 -11.90
C GLU A 149 7.91 -5.65 -10.93
N ALA A 150 8.77 -4.93 -10.20
CA ALA A 150 9.65 -5.52 -9.19
C ALA A 150 8.84 -6.24 -8.08
N TYR A 151 7.73 -5.66 -7.64
CA TYR A 151 6.83 -6.30 -6.69
C TYR A 151 6.23 -7.60 -7.25
N LEU A 152 5.75 -7.58 -8.50
CA LEU A 152 5.17 -8.79 -9.13
C LEU A 152 6.19 -9.90 -9.34
N ASP A 153 7.44 -9.55 -9.60
CA ASP A 153 8.54 -10.50 -9.74
C ASP A 153 8.89 -11.13 -8.38
N SER A 154 8.94 -10.33 -7.32
CA SER A 154 9.23 -10.79 -5.96
C SER A 154 8.09 -11.62 -5.36
N ALA A 155 6.84 -11.23 -5.60
CA ALA A 155 5.66 -11.94 -5.09
C ALA A 155 5.52 -13.35 -5.66
N GLY A 156 6.06 -13.59 -6.84
CA GLY A 156 6.05 -14.91 -7.51
C GLY A 156 4.65 -15.41 -7.86
N ARG A 157 4.59 -16.53 -8.60
CA ARG A 157 3.31 -17.18 -8.97
C ARG A 157 2.75 -18.07 -7.86
N SER A 158 3.53 -18.35 -6.83
CA SER A 158 3.25 -19.32 -5.78
C SER A 158 2.84 -18.72 -4.44
N SER A 159 2.59 -17.42 -4.38
CA SER A 159 2.12 -16.78 -3.15
C SER A 159 0.68 -17.22 -2.83
N THR A 160 0.46 -17.63 -1.58
CA THR A 160 -0.90 -17.88 -1.06
C THR A 160 -1.72 -16.59 -1.00
N GLU A 161 -1.06 -15.44 -0.87
CA GLU A 161 -1.67 -14.12 -0.93
C GLU A 161 -1.65 -13.60 -2.37
N GLN A 162 -2.82 -13.55 -3.00
CA GLN A 162 -2.96 -13.14 -4.40
C GLN A 162 -3.62 -11.75 -4.57
N HIS A 163 -4.11 -11.15 -3.48
CA HIS A 163 -4.82 -9.88 -3.58
C HIS A 163 -3.89 -8.72 -3.98
N GLY A 164 -2.70 -8.66 -3.36
CA GLY A 164 -1.67 -7.67 -3.71
C GLY A 164 -1.23 -7.75 -5.18
N PRO A 165 -0.82 -8.93 -5.69
CA PRO A 165 -0.51 -9.12 -7.11
C PRO A 165 -1.66 -8.78 -8.06
N ALA A 166 -2.92 -9.09 -7.70
CA ALA A 166 -4.09 -8.70 -8.49
C ALA A 166 -4.17 -7.17 -8.65
N MET A 167 -4.06 -6.43 -7.54
CA MET A 167 -4.10 -4.98 -7.54
C MET A 167 -2.93 -4.36 -8.28
N ALA A 168 -1.75 -4.94 -8.19
CA ALA A 168 -0.57 -4.49 -8.94
C ALA A 168 -0.76 -4.66 -10.46
N CYS A 169 -1.29 -5.81 -10.90
CA CYS A 169 -1.63 -6.02 -12.31
C CYS A 169 -2.69 -5.04 -12.80
N CYS A 170 -3.71 -4.76 -11.98
CA CYS A 170 -4.73 -3.77 -12.29
C CYS A 170 -4.13 -2.37 -12.46
N SER A 171 -3.26 -1.96 -11.55
CA SER A 171 -2.58 -0.66 -11.59
C SER A 171 -1.66 -0.52 -12.81
N LEU A 172 -0.85 -1.55 -13.11
CA LEU A 172 0.00 -1.57 -14.32
C LEU A 172 -0.82 -1.50 -15.60
N GLY A 173 -1.89 -2.29 -15.69
CA GLY A 173 -2.79 -2.25 -16.84
C GLY A 173 -3.40 -0.86 -17.05
N THR A 174 -3.78 -0.17 -15.97
CA THR A 174 -4.28 1.20 -16.03
C THR A 174 -3.22 2.18 -16.52
N ILE A 175 -1.99 2.10 -16.00
CA ILE A 175 -0.90 2.98 -16.41
C ILE A 175 -0.57 2.78 -17.89
N TYR A 176 -0.45 1.54 -18.38
CA TYR A 176 -0.19 1.26 -19.78
C TYR A 176 -1.34 1.72 -20.68
N HIS A 177 -2.58 1.57 -20.23
CA HIS A 177 -3.73 2.06 -20.98
C HIS A 177 -3.73 3.60 -21.11
N GLU A 178 -3.41 4.32 -20.05
CA GLU A 178 -3.25 5.79 -20.05
C GLU A 178 -2.11 6.26 -20.96
N GLN A 179 -1.03 5.47 -21.07
CA GLN A 179 0.08 5.72 -21.98
C GLN A 179 -0.21 5.38 -23.45
N GLY A 180 -1.38 4.81 -23.73
CA GLY A 180 -1.77 4.36 -25.08
C GLY A 180 -1.18 3.01 -25.49
N ASP A 181 -0.45 2.33 -24.61
CA ASP A 181 0.06 0.97 -24.86
C ASP A 181 -1.03 -0.07 -24.58
N ALA A 182 -1.97 -0.17 -25.51
CA ALA A 182 -3.11 -1.07 -25.40
C ALA A 182 -2.68 -2.54 -25.31
N GLN A 183 -1.54 -2.92 -25.92
CA GLN A 183 -1.06 -4.32 -25.91
C GLN A 183 -0.59 -4.73 -24.52
N ARG A 184 0.27 -3.91 -23.87
CA ARG A 184 0.72 -4.18 -22.50
C ARG A 184 -0.42 -4.08 -21.50
N ALA A 185 -1.34 -3.13 -21.70
CA ALA A 185 -2.54 -3.01 -20.88
C ALA A 185 -3.39 -4.30 -20.91
N VAL A 186 -3.65 -4.85 -22.08
CA VAL A 186 -4.39 -6.12 -22.23
C VAL A 186 -3.67 -7.25 -21.49
N THR A 187 -2.35 -7.39 -21.66
CA THR A 187 -1.58 -8.43 -20.96
C THR A 187 -1.70 -8.34 -19.44
N MET A 188 -1.62 -7.14 -18.88
CA MET A 188 -1.76 -6.95 -17.43
C MET A 188 -3.19 -7.20 -16.94
N PHE A 189 -4.19 -6.76 -17.68
CA PHE A 189 -5.59 -7.02 -17.32
C PHE A 189 -6.00 -8.49 -17.50
N GLU A 190 -5.39 -9.23 -18.44
CA GLU A 190 -5.56 -10.69 -18.54
C GLU A 190 -5.02 -11.38 -17.30
N ARG A 191 -3.80 -11.03 -16.86
CA ARG A 191 -3.24 -11.55 -15.62
C ARG A 191 -4.09 -11.19 -14.41
N PHE A 192 -4.57 -9.95 -14.34
CA PHE A 192 -5.51 -9.52 -13.29
C PHE A 192 -6.79 -10.36 -13.29
N PHE A 193 -7.37 -10.62 -14.46
CA PHE A 193 -8.59 -11.41 -14.60
C PHE A 193 -8.38 -12.86 -14.14
N GLU A 194 -7.26 -13.49 -14.51
CA GLU A 194 -6.95 -14.87 -14.07
C GLU A 194 -6.82 -14.95 -12.53
N ILE A 195 -6.12 -13.99 -11.91
CA ILE A 195 -5.98 -13.94 -10.45
C ILE A 195 -7.36 -13.67 -9.81
N ALA A 196 -8.12 -12.70 -10.30
CA ALA A 196 -9.44 -12.37 -9.79
C ALA A 196 -10.42 -13.56 -9.86
N ARG A 197 -10.32 -14.36 -10.93
CA ARG A 197 -11.09 -15.60 -11.08
C ARG A 197 -10.72 -16.64 -10.02
N ALA A 198 -9.43 -16.77 -9.73
CA ALA A 198 -8.94 -17.69 -8.70
C ALA A 198 -9.31 -17.26 -7.29
N LEU A 199 -9.34 -15.96 -7.01
CA LEU A 199 -9.77 -15.40 -5.72
C LEU A 199 -11.25 -15.62 -5.42
N GLY A 200 -12.10 -15.73 -6.45
CA GLY A 200 -13.55 -15.92 -6.29
C GLY A 200 -14.30 -14.67 -5.78
N ASP A 201 -13.62 -13.53 -5.60
CA ASP A 201 -14.26 -12.27 -5.23
C ASP A 201 -14.96 -11.66 -6.45
N ARG A 202 -16.31 -11.61 -6.37
CA ARG A 202 -17.15 -11.11 -7.44
C ARG A 202 -16.85 -9.67 -7.83
N ARG A 203 -16.56 -8.79 -6.85
CA ARG A 203 -16.28 -7.37 -7.12
C ARG A 203 -14.96 -7.20 -7.87
N VAL A 204 -13.94 -7.91 -7.44
CA VAL A 204 -12.62 -7.90 -8.09
C VAL A 204 -12.74 -8.48 -9.51
N LEU A 205 -13.49 -9.57 -9.68
CA LEU A 205 -13.72 -10.22 -10.98
C LEU A 205 -14.49 -9.31 -11.95
N ASP A 206 -15.53 -8.60 -11.48
CA ASP A 206 -16.31 -7.69 -12.32
C ASP A 206 -15.44 -6.48 -12.74
N THR A 207 -14.59 -5.97 -11.86
CA THR A 207 -13.60 -4.92 -12.20
C THR A 207 -12.60 -5.43 -13.25
N ALA A 208 -12.11 -6.65 -13.11
CA ALA A 208 -11.18 -7.25 -14.06
C ALA A 208 -11.82 -7.45 -15.46
N ARG A 209 -13.07 -7.90 -15.51
CA ARG A 209 -13.84 -8.03 -16.76
C ARG A 209 -14.01 -6.70 -17.46
N PHE A 210 -14.39 -5.67 -16.71
CA PHE A 210 -14.58 -4.33 -17.25
C PHE A 210 -13.28 -3.78 -17.85
N ASN A 211 -12.20 -3.77 -17.09
CA ASN A 211 -10.91 -3.24 -17.54
C ASN A 211 -10.37 -4.00 -18.75
N LEU A 212 -10.45 -5.33 -18.73
CA LEU A 212 -10.03 -6.16 -19.87
C LEU A 212 -10.87 -5.88 -21.11
N GLY A 213 -12.20 -5.72 -20.95
CA GLY A 213 -13.11 -5.39 -22.04
C GLY A 213 -12.76 -4.04 -22.68
N VAL A 214 -12.51 -3.01 -21.87
CA VAL A 214 -12.10 -1.68 -22.35
C VAL A 214 -10.78 -1.76 -23.09
N ALA A 215 -9.75 -2.39 -22.50
CA ALA A 215 -8.43 -2.48 -23.12
C ALA A 215 -8.45 -3.24 -24.46
N ARG A 216 -9.18 -4.37 -24.52
CA ARG A 216 -9.35 -5.13 -25.79
C ARG A 216 -10.14 -4.31 -26.84
N GLY A 217 -11.13 -3.54 -26.40
CA GLY A 217 -11.86 -2.61 -27.28
C GLY A 217 -10.91 -1.54 -27.87
N THR A 218 -10.12 -0.90 -27.02
CA THR A 218 -9.12 0.10 -27.46
C THR A 218 -8.10 -0.49 -28.43
N LEU A 219 -7.59 -1.70 -28.17
CA LEU A 219 -6.64 -2.38 -29.04
C LEU A 219 -7.21 -2.67 -30.43
N ARG A 220 -8.50 -2.99 -30.53
CA ARG A 220 -9.17 -3.35 -31.79
C ARG A 220 -9.74 -2.14 -32.53
N MET A 221 -9.93 -1.01 -31.85
CA MET A 221 -10.58 0.18 -32.42
C MET A 221 -9.95 0.67 -33.73
N PRO A 222 -8.59 0.74 -33.89
CA PRO A 222 -7.99 1.21 -35.15
C PRO A 222 -8.34 0.29 -36.33
N ALA A 223 -8.29 -1.02 -36.16
CA ALA A 223 -8.65 -1.97 -37.20
C ALA A 223 -10.15 -1.89 -37.58
N TYR A 224 -11.01 -1.73 -36.57
CA TYR A 224 -12.44 -1.51 -36.79
C TYR A 224 -12.71 -0.21 -37.56
N ALA A 225 -12.09 0.90 -37.14
CA ALA A 225 -12.24 2.19 -37.78
C ALA A 225 -11.77 2.16 -39.27
N ALA A 226 -10.65 1.48 -39.54
CA ALA A 226 -10.18 1.30 -40.92
C ALA A 226 -11.14 0.47 -41.76
N ALA A 227 -11.71 -0.62 -41.20
CA ALA A 227 -12.68 -1.43 -41.89
C ALA A 227 -13.98 -0.64 -42.20
N VAL A 228 -14.46 0.17 -41.24
CA VAL A 228 -15.64 1.04 -41.45
C VAL A 228 -15.38 2.10 -42.53
N ALA A 229 -14.18 2.66 -42.57
CA ALA A 229 -13.84 3.75 -43.49
C ALA A 229 -13.58 3.29 -44.92
N GLY A 230 -13.10 2.06 -45.13
CA GLY A 230 -12.62 1.66 -46.45
C GLY A 230 -12.97 0.25 -46.94
N ASP A 231 -13.48 -0.63 -46.11
CA ASP A 231 -13.70 -2.05 -46.45
C ASP A 231 -15.04 -2.56 -45.95
N LEU A 232 -16.08 -2.10 -46.60
CA LEU A 232 -17.45 -2.52 -46.31
C LEU A 232 -17.65 -4.04 -46.40
N PRO A 233 -17.11 -4.78 -47.43
CA PRO A 233 -17.19 -6.24 -47.49
C PRO A 233 -16.62 -6.90 -46.24
N LYS A 234 -15.42 -6.51 -45.79
CA LYS A 234 -14.76 -7.04 -44.59
C LYS A 234 -15.56 -6.78 -43.32
N LEU A 235 -16.19 -5.59 -43.23
CA LEU A 235 -17.09 -5.26 -42.11
C LEU A 235 -18.32 -6.17 -42.08
N LEU A 236 -18.91 -6.48 -43.25
CA LEU A 236 -20.05 -7.38 -43.37
C LEU A 236 -19.67 -8.83 -43.03
N GLU A 237 -18.49 -9.31 -43.46
CA GLU A 237 -17.95 -10.62 -43.09
C GLU A 237 -17.74 -10.71 -41.58
N TRP A 238 -17.12 -9.69 -40.98
CA TRP A 238 -16.95 -9.63 -39.53
C TRP A 238 -18.29 -9.66 -38.77
N LYS A 239 -19.28 -8.89 -39.26
CA LYS A 239 -20.61 -8.88 -38.67
C LYS A 239 -21.31 -10.24 -38.76
N ALA A 240 -21.09 -10.96 -39.83
CA ALA A 240 -21.68 -12.28 -40.08
C ALA A 240 -20.99 -13.39 -39.25
N SER A 241 -19.67 -13.40 -39.22
CA SER A 241 -18.86 -14.44 -38.55
C SER A 241 -18.60 -14.16 -37.08
N ARG A 242 -18.67 -12.90 -36.67
CA ARG A 242 -18.18 -12.41 -35.37
C ARG A 242 -16.73 -12.82 -35.05
N ALA A 243 -15.99 -13.27 -36.05
CA ALA A 243 -14.56 -13.51 -35.96
C ALA A 243 -13.79 -12.17 -35.82
N GLY A 244 -12.59 -12.19 -35.26
CA GLY A 244 -11.82 -10.95 -35.08
C GLY A 244 -11.55 -10.22 -36.41
N LEU A 245 -11.55 -8.90 -36.36
CA LEU A 245 -11.05 -8.03 -37.44
C LEU A 245 -9.54 -8.10 -37.53
#